data_a99886b1a0c8dc09d7f294af6784e7b7
#
_entry.id   a99886b1a0c8dc09d7f294af6784e7b7
#
_cell.length_a   1.000
_cell.length_b   1.000
_cell.length_c   1.000
_cell.angle_alpha   90.00
_cell.angle_beta   90.00
_cell.angle_gamma   90.00
#
_symmetry.space_group_name_H-M   'P 1'
#
loop_
_entity.id
_entity.type
_entity.pdbx_description
1 polymer ?
#
loop_
_entity_poly.entity_id
_entity_poly.type
_entity_poly.pdbx_seq_one_letter_code
_entity_poly.pdbx_strand_id
1 'polypeptide(L)'
;MKRLFLALLLMSTTVLTAQSVNASDFYDTKALTEQRETWAQLGIGSLITSAVVVGSYNRDSFFFESYKPNTSIGFYTNQSCDFINIDHVVSLKDAYDSGAASWSAYKKRTFANDKANHVPSCGRVNSSKGSAGPRDFLRRSNDGKGLEYEIVRFCEYVQRYYAVKVEYGLSFEGNDRATFEQCGVGIS
;
A
#
# COMPACT_ATOMS: atom_id res chain seq x y z
N MET A 1 44.12 15.41 -60.18
CA MET A 1 43.35 14.15 -59.94
C MET A 1 42.91 14.12 -58.50
N LYS A 2 41.64 14.51 -58.20
CA LYS A 2 41.08 14.57 -56.90
C LYS A 2 40.36 13.22 -56.63
N ARG A 3 40.81 12.45 -55.64
CA ARG A 3 40.13 11.23 -55.20
C ARG A 3 39.05 11.60 -54.18
N LEU A 4 37.80 11.36 -54.54
CA LEU A 4 36.64 11.50 -53.70
C LEU A 4 36.54 10.25 -52.83
N PHE A 5 36.67 10.39 -51.49
CA PHE A 5 36.36 9.30 -50.55
C PHE A 5 34.88 9.36 -50.21
N LEU A 6 34.14 8.36 -50.67
CA LEU A 6 32.73 8.17 -50.32
C LEU A 6 32.68 7.38 -49.02
N ALA A 7 32.35 8.04 -47.91
CA ALA A 7 32.10 7.35 -46.64
C ALA A 7 30.68 6.77 -46.67
N LEU A 8 30.61 5.46 -46.74
CA LEU A 8 29.37 4.71 -46.64
C LEU A 8 28.97 4.65 -45.16
N LEU A 9 27.96 5.41 -44.76
CA LEU A 9 27.35 5.36 -43.43
C LEU A 9 26.44 4.15 -43.38
N LEU A 10 26.93 3.05 -42.81
CA LEU A 10 26.11 1.88 -42.48
C LEU A 10 25.21 2.23 -41.29
N MET A 11 23.96 2.59 -41.57
CA MET A 11 22.92 2.63 -40.55
C MET A 11 22.54 1.20 -40.21
N SER A 12 23.08 0.70 -39.08
CA SER A 12 22.58 -0.52 -38.47
C SER A 12 21.20 -0.24 -37.88
N THR A 13 20.15 -0.67 -38.56
CA THR A 13 18.81 -0.75 -38.00
C THR A 13 18.78 -1.85 -36.95
N THR A 14 19.05 -1.51 -35.69
CA THR A 14 18.73 -2.41 -34.60
C THR A 14 17.21 -2.46 -34.48
N VAL A 15 16.64 -3.56 -34.94
CA VAL A 15 15.24 -3.89 -34.67
C VAL A 15 15.12 -4.08 -33.16
N LEU A 16 14.57 -3.10 -32.44
CA LEU A 16 14.14 -3.29 -31.07
C LEU A 16 13.01 -4.31 -31.10
N THR A 17 13.32 -5.56 -30.76
CA THR A 17 12.28 -6.55 -30.42
C THR A 17 11.56 -6.05 -29.17
N ALA A 18 10.29 -5.74 -29.32
CA ALA A 18 9.42 -5.47 -28.19
C ALA A 18 9.37 -6.74 -27.34
N GLN A 19 10.12 -6.78 -26.24
CA GLN A 19 9.95 -7.79 -25.22
C GLN A 19 8.58 -7.57 -24.60
N SER A 20 7.79 -8.62 -24.50
CA SER A 20 6.52 -8.61 -23.79
C SER A 20 6.81 -8.34 -22.31
N VAL A 21 6.59 -7.09 -21.89
CA VAL A 21 6.67 -6.72 -20.47
C VAL A 21 5.47 -7.36 -19.78
N ASN A 22 5.73 -8.20 -18.79
CA ASN A 22 4.66 -8.78 -17.98
C ASN A 22 3.90 -7.66 -17.26
N ALA A 23 2.58 -7.79 -17.15
CA ALA A 23 1.76 -6.80 -16.46
C ALA A 23 2.21 -6.52 -15.01
N SER A 24 2.94 -7.46 -14.38
CA SER A 24 3.56 -7.30 -13.07
C SER A 24 4.68 -6.26 -13.04
N ASP A 25 5.39 -6.05 -14.15
CA ASP A 25 6.53 -5.12 -14.23
C ASP A 25 6.07 -3.65 -14.40
N PHE A 26 4.82 -3.46 -14.81
CA PHE A 26 4.20 -2.12 -14.95
C PHE A 26 3.93 -1.45 -13.60
N TYR A 27 3.99 -2.17 -12.49
CA TYR A 27 3.68 -1.65 -11.15
C TYR A 27 4.92 -1.38 -10.30
N ASP A 28 6.12 -1.61 -10.80
CA ASP A 28 7.36 -1.24 -10.11
C ASP A 28 7.74 0.20 -10.46
N THR A 29 7.53 1.12 -9.50
CA THR A 29 7.84 2.54 -9.68
C THR A 29 9.32 2.81 -9.95
N LYS A 30 10.23 1.94 -9.46
CA LYS A 30 11.67 2.05 -9.70
C LYS A 30 12.00 1.71 -11.15
N ALA A 31 11.43 0.62 -11.69
CA ALA A 31 11.60 0.24 -13.08
C ALA A 31 11.03 1.31 -14.03
N LEU A 32 9.89 1.91 -13.68
CA LEU A 32 9.30 3.02 -14.45
C LEU A 32 10.16 4.28 -14.42
N THR A 33 10.82 4.57 -13.30
CA THR A 33 11.71 5.74 -13.17
C THR A 33 12.97 5.52 -14.02
N GLU A 34 13.60 4.37 -13.96
CA GLU A 34 14.77 4.03 -14.79
C GLU A 34 14.44 4.05 -16.28
N GLN A 35 13.27 3.55 -16.68
CA GLN A 35 12.82 3.65 -18.08
C GLN A 35 12.61 5.11 -18.51
N ARG A 36 12.02 5.96 -17.67
CA ARG A 36 11.80 7.38 -17.99
C ARG A 36 13.11 8.13 -18.22
N GLU A 37 14.14 7.87 -17.41
CA GLU A 37 15.47 8.46 -17.61
C GLU A 37 16.11 8.01 -18.91
N THR A 38 15.97 6.74 -19.27
CA THR A 38 16.48 6.20 -20.54
C THR A 38 15.78 6.85 -21.74
N TRP A 39 14.48 7.03 -21.71
CA TRP A 39 13.73 7.69 -22.78
C TRP A 39 14.03 9.18 -22.89
N ALA A 40 14.27 9.87 -21.76
CA ALA A 40 14.68 11.27 -21.75
C ALA A 40 16.05 11.45 -22.42
N GLN A 41 17.00 10.56 -22.19
CA GLN A 41 18.32 10.56 -22.83
C GLN A 41 18.25 10.32 -24.35
N LEU A 42 17.26 9.58 -24.83
CA LEU A 42 17.03 9.32 -26.26
C LEU A 42 16.28 10.44 -26.98
N GLY A 43 15.93 11.54 -26.29
CA GLY A 43 15.21 12.67 -26.87
C GLY A 43 13.74 12.39 -27.23
N ILE A 44 13.19 11.28 -26.81
CA ILE A 44 11.79 10.87 -27.08
C ILE A 44 10.85 11.30 -25.94
N GLY A 45 11.36 12.06 -24.99
CA GLY A 45 10.70 12.40 -23.72
C GLY A 45 9.43 13.25 -23.81
N SER A 46 8.99 13.65 -25.02
CA SER A 46 7.82 14.53 -25.14
C SER A 46 6.49 13.81 -25.45
N LEU A 47 6.49 12.49 -25.65
CA LEU A 47 5.29 11.80 -26.15
C LEU A 47 4.69 10.75 -25.23
N ILE A 48 5.29 10.45 -24.07
CA ILE A 48 4.73 9.45 -23.15
C ILE A 48 4.60 10.01 -21.73
N THR A 49 3.68 10.93 -21.53
CA THR A 49 3.02 11.05 -20.24
C THR A 49 1.98 9.92 -20.16
N SER A 50 2.45 8.70 -20.04
CA SER A 50 1.59 7.62 -19.61
C SER A 50 1.22 7.91 -18.16
N ALA A 51 0.09 8.59 -17.97
CA ALA A 51 -0.55 8.63 -16.68
C ALA A 51 -0.72 7.16 -16.27
N VAL A 52 -0.05 6.74 -15.20
CA VAL A 52 -0.33 5.45 -14.59
C VAL A 52 -1.79 5.53 -14.20
N VAL A 53 -2.65 4.89 -14.97
CA VAL A 53 -4.06 4.77 -14.61
C VAL A 53 -4.08 3.87 -13.38
N VAL A 54 -4.02 4.48 -12.21
CA VAL A 54 -4.23 3.78 -10.95
C VAL A 54 -5.67 3.29 -10.99
N GLY A 55 -5.87 1.99 -11.17
CA GLY A 55 -7.18 1.38 -11.17
C GLY A 55 -7.91 1.64 -9.84
N SER A 56 -9.22 1.36 -9.79
CA SER A 56 -9.97 1.41 -8.53
C SER A 56 -9.45 0.35 -7.54
N TYR A 57 -9.60 0.62 -6.23
CA TYR A 57 -9.25 -0.34 -5.19
C TYR A 57 -9.91 -1.69 -5.43
N ASN A 58 -9.12 -2.74 -5.47
CA ASN A 58 -9.54 -4.12 -5.47
C ASN A 58 -8.83 -4.87 -4.35
N ARG A 59 -9.59 -5.37 -3.37
CA ARG A 59 -9.06 -6.13 -2.23
C ARG A 59 -8.31 -7.39 -2.66
N ASP A 60 -8.80 -8.09 -3.67
CA ASP A 60 -8.24 -9.37 -4.11
C ASP A 60 -6.85 -9.20 -4.75
N SER A 61 -6.53 -7.98 -5.24
CA SER A 61 -5.21 -7.66 -5.77
C SER A 61 -4.09 -7.72 -4.71
N PHE A 62 -4.45 -7.80 -3.44
CA PHE A 62 -3.51 -7.96 -2.33
C PHE A 62 -3.23 -9.43 -1.96
N PHE A 63 -3.96 -10.37 -2.52
CA PHE A 63 -3.72 -11.81 -2.33
C PHE A 63 -3.59 -12.22 -0.86
N PHE A 64 -4.48 -11.72 -0.01
CA PHE A 64 -4.47 -12.06 1.41
C PHE A 64 -4.85 -13.52 1.63
N GLU A 65 -3.99 -14.27 2.32
CA GLU A 65 -4.20 -15.64 2.74
C GLU A 65 -4.77 -15.65 4.17
N SER A 66 -6.10 -15.73 4.24
CA SER A 66 -6.82 -15.72 5.53
C SER A 66 -6.46 -16.93 6.38
N TYR A 67 -6.32 -16.72 7.68
CA TYR A 67 -6.11 -17.78 8.66
C TYR A 67 -6.92 -17.51 9.93
N LYS A 68 -7.15 -18.57 10.72
CA LYS A 68 -7.85 -18.45 11.99
C LYS A 68 -6.86 -18.09 13.11
N PRO A 69 -7.12 -17.03 13.91
CA PRO A 69 -6.30 -16.73 15.08
C PRO A 69 -6.38 -17.87 16.12
N ASN A 70 -5.28 -18.11 16.82
CA ASN A 70 -5.25 -19.07 17.92
C ASN A 70 -5.63 -18.40 19.27
N THR A 71 -6.71 -17.65 19.28
CA THR A 71 -7.27 -16.97 20.46
C THR A 71 -8.73 -16.61 20.20
N SER A 72 -9.52 -16.44 21.26
CA SER A 72 -10.86 -15.85 21.21
C SER A 72 -10.88 -14.40 21.71
N ILE A 73 -9.72 -13.85 22.13
CA ILE A 73 -9.64 -12.50 22.68
C ILE A 73 -9.30 -11.50 21.58
N GLY A 74 -10.15 -10.49 21.41
CA GLY A 74 -9.93 -9.39 20.46
C GLY A 74 -8.85 -8.42 20.96
N PHE A 75 -7.92 -8.06 20.08
CA PHE A 75 -6.79 -7.17 20.40
C PHE A 75 -7.25 -5.78 20.90
N TYR A 76 -8.19 -5.16 20.20
CA TYR A 76 -8.59 -3.78 20.49
C TYR A 76 -9.30 -3.63 21.83
N THR A 77 -10.24 -4.53 22.12
CA THR A 77 -11.12 -4.46 23.29
C THR A 77 -10.64 -5.29 24.46
N ASN A 78 -9.68 -6.19 24.25
CA ASN A 78 -9.24 -7.19 25.22
C ASN A 78 -10.41 -8.06 25.78
N GLN A 79 -11.45 -8.26 24.99
CA GLN A 79 -12.64 -9.04 25.34
C GLN A 79 -12.74 -10.32 24.52
N SER A 80 -13.46 -11.29 25.04
CA SER A 80 -13.82 -12.51 24.31
C SER A 80 -14.79 -12.19 23.18
N CYS A 81 -14.57 -12.81 22.02
CA CYS A 81 -15.36 -12.62 20.82
C CYS A 81 -16.18 -13.87 20.50
N ASP A 82 -17.46 -13.70 20.15
CA ASP A 82 -18.29 -14.77 19.58
C ASP A 82 -17.74 -15.22 18.22
N PHE A 83 -17.25 -14.28 17.44
CA PHE A 83 -16.58 -14.50 16.18
C PHE A 83 -15.31 -13.65 16.10
N ILE A 84 -14.18 -14.30 15.79
CA ILE A 84 -12.88 -13.67 15.70
C ILE A 84 -12.27 -13.91 14.32
N ASN A 85 -11.65 -12.87 13.75
CA ASN A 85 -10.90 -12.93 12.51
C ASN A 85 -9.59 -12.16 12.63
N ILE A 86 -8.79 -12.20 11.56
CA ILE A 86 -7.61 -11.36 11.44
C ILE A 86 -8.02 -10.01 10.89
N ASP A 87 -7.66 -8.95 11.57
CA ASP A 87 -7.70 -7.58 11.08
C ASP A 87 -6.30 -7.10 10.68
N HIS A 88 -6.24 -6.35 9.59
CA HIS A 88 -5.05 -5.59 9.22
C HIS A 88 -5.05 -4.28 9.99
N VAL A 89 -4.03 -4.06 10.82
CA VAL A 89 -3.84 -2.82 11.60
C VAL A 89 -3.90 -1.59 10.69
N VAL A 90 -3.12 -1.59 9.62
CA VAL A 90 -3.30 -0.72 8.43
C VAL A 90 -4.10 -1.53 7.41
N SER A 91 -5.36 -1.16 7.18
CA SER A 91 -6.23 -1.91 6.28
C SER A 91 -5.69 -1.91 4.84
N LEU A 92 -6.07 -2.92 4.05
CA LEU A 92 -5.65 -2.99 2.64
C LEU A 92 -6.13 -1.77 1.83
N LYS A 93 -7.32 -1.23 2.16
CA LYS A 93 -7.85 -0.02 1.53
C LYS A 93 -7.08 1.22 1.93
N ASP A 94 -6.77 1.38 3.23
CA ASP A 94 -5.95 2.49 3.73
C ASP A 94 -4.53 2.44 3.11
N ALA A 95 -3.91 1.25 3.06
CA ALA A 95 -2.63 1.10 2.38
C ALA A 95 -2.72 1.51 0.91
N TYR A 96 -3.77 1.09 0.20
CA TYR A 96 -4.00 1.47 -1.19
C TYR A 96 -4.06 3.00 -1.35
N ASP A 97 -4.86 3.67 -0.52
CA ASP A 97 -5.06 5.12 -0.56
C ASP A 97 -3.79 5.90 -0.16
N SER A 98 -2.92 5.30 0.67
CA SER A 98 -1.70 5.93 1.18
C SER A 98 -0.42 5.56 0.42
N GLY A 99 -0.54 4.93 -0.78
CA GLY A 99 0.58 4.69 -1.69
C GLY A 99 0.66 3.30 -2.30
N ALA A 100 0.00 2.28 -1.73
CA ALA A 100 0.06 0.92 -2.24
C ALA A 100 -0.68 0.72 -3.59
N ALA A 101 -1.40 1.72 -4.06
CA ALA A 101 -2.02 1.70 -5.38
C ALA A 101 -1.00 1.38 -6.49
N SER A 102 0.21 1.95 -6.38
CA SER A 102 1.31 1.80 -7.33
C SER A 102 2.21 0.57 -7.09
N TRP A 103 1.95 -0.21 -6.03
CA TRP A 103 2.83 -1.36 -5.71
C TRP A 103 2.66 -2.53 -6.68
N SER A 104 3.76 -3.27 -6.90
CA SER A 104 3.72 -4.56 -7.57
C SER A 104 2.81 -5.56 -6.84
N ALA A 105 2.31 -6.55 -7.57
CA ALA A 105 1.51 -7.63 -6.98
C ALA A 105 2.27 -8.35 -5.85
N TYR A 106 3.58 -8.53 -6.00
CA TYR A 106 4.44 -9.11 -4.98
C TYR A 106 4.44 -8.28 -3.69
N LYS A 107 4.65 -6.95 -3.78
CA LYS A 107 4.67 -6.08 -2.59
C LYS A 107 3.30 -6.01 -1.91
N LYS A 108 2.21 -5.98 -2.69
CA LYS A 108 0.83 -6.06 -2.15
C LYS A 108 0.59 -7.35 -1.39
N ARG A 109 1.02 -8.50 -1.95
CA ARG A 109 0.92 -9.81 -1.29
C ARG A 109 1.75 -9.87 -0.01
N THR A 110 2.98 -9.37 -0.04
CA THR A 110 3.86 -9.30 1.14
C THR A 110 3.20 -8.51 2.26
N PHE A 111 2.71 -7.30 1.97
CA PHE A 111 2.01 -6.45 2.93
C PHE A 111 0.77 -7.13 3.53
N ALA A 112 -0.07 -7.72 2.67
CA ALA A 112 -1.32 -8.33 3.10
C ALA A 112 -1.12 -9.57 4.00
N ASN A 113 0.03 -10.22 3.92
CA ASN A 113 0.34 -11.43 4.68
C ASN A 113 1.38 -11.20 5.79
N ASP A 114 1.79 -9.94 6.00
CA ASP A 114 2.71 -9.59 7.07
C ASP A 114 2.04 -9.66 8.45
N LYS A 115 2.58 -10.54 9.31
CA LYS A 115 2.08 -10.72 10.68
C LYS A 115 2.25 -9.48 11.56
N ALA A 116 3.20 -8.59 11.26
CA ALA A 116 3.34 -7.31 11.95
C ALA A 116 2.10 -6.42 11.76
N ASN A 117 1.40 -6.57 10.62
CA ASN A 117 0.16 -5.86 10.32
C ASN A 117 -1.11 -6.62 10.76
N HIS A 118 -1.00 -7.76 11.43
CA HIS A 118 -2.13 -8.60 11.79
C HIS A 118 -2.42 -8.58 13.28
N VAL A 119 -3.71 -8.44 13.63
CA VAL A 119 -4.20 -8.64 15.00
C VAL A 119 -5.48 -9.47 15.00
N PRO A 120 -5.72 -10.30 16.01
CA PRO A 120 -7.02 -10.93 16.21
C PRO A 120 -8.04 -9.85 16.58
N SER A 121 -9.19 -9.82 15.95
CA SER A 121 -10.24 -8.84 16.22
C SER A 121 -11.62 -9.48 16.24
N CYS A 122 -12.46 -9.04 17.17
CA CYS A 122 -13.89 -9.38 17.15
C CYS A 122 -14.49 -8.92 15.83
N GLY A 123 -15.26 -9.75 15.16
CA GLY A 123 -15.78 -9.47 13.81
C GLY A 123 -16.56 -8.16 13.72
N ARG A 124 -17.35 -7.81 14.75
CA ARG A 124 -18.10 -6.54 14.80
C ARG A 124 -17.17 -5.33 14.92
N VAL A 125 -16.12 -5.41 15.75
CA VAL A 125 -15.12 -4.36 15.95
C VAL A 125 -14.32 -4.14 14.66
N ASN A 126 -13.88 -5.21 14.02
CA ASN A 126 -13.20 -5.17 12.73
C ASN A 126 -14.08 -4.54 11.63
N SER A 127 -15.35 -4.92 11.57
CA SER A 127 -16.31 -4.33 10.62
C SER A 127 -16.53 -2.84 10.89
N SER A 128 -16.61 -2.42 12.15
CA SER A 128 -16.72 -1.01 12.54
C SER A 128 -15.46 -0.22 12.18
N LYS A 129 -14.27 -0.78 12.42
CA LYS A 129 -13.01 -0.16 12.03
C LYS A 129 -12.95 0.02 10.49
N GLY A 130 -13.20 -1.03 9.74
CA GLY A 130 -13.11 -1.00 8.27
C GLY A 130 -11.75 -0.47 7.80
N SER A 131 -11.76 0.60 6.99
CA SER A 131 -10.55 1.27 6.51
C SER A 131 -10.19 2.53 7.30
N ALA A 132 -10.80 2.75 8.45
CA ALA A 132 -10.56 3.96 9.25
C ALA A 132 -9.12 4.00 9.80
N GLY A 133 -8.52 5.18 9.75
CA GLY A 133 -7.31 5.49 10.52
C GLY A 133 -7.62 5.65 12.02
N PRO A 134 -6.58 5.85 12.86
CA PRO A 134 -6.73 5.82 14.32
C PRO A 134 -7.80 6.74 14.90
N ARG A 135 -7.82 8.02 14.52
CA ARG A 135 -8.83 8.99 15.00
C ARG A 135 -10.25 8.55 14.66
N ASP A 136 -10.49 8.16 13.42
CA ASP A 136 -11.83 7.79 12.98
C ASP A 136 -12.30 6.48 13.55
N PHE A 137 -11.38 5.54 13.78
CA PHE A 137 -11.69 4.30 14.48
C PHE A 137 -12.09 4.57 15.94
N LEU A 138 -11.33 5.43 16.65
CA LEU A 138 -11.68 5.84 18.01
C LEU A 138 -13.06 6.51 18.04
N ARG A 139 -13.35 7.41 17.09
CA ARG A 139 -14.66 8.05 16.98
C ARG A 139 -15.80 7.04 16.74
N ARG A 140 -15.57 6.03 15.89
CA ARG A 140 -16.57 4.99 15.57
C ARG A 140 -16.86 4.07 16.74
N SER A 141 -15.94 3.93 17.69
CA SER A 141 -16.12 3.07 18.87
C SER A 141 -17.21 3.58 19.82
N ASN A 142 -17.61 4.86 19.68
CA ASN A 142 -18.63 5.50 20.51
C ASN A 142 -19.41 6.55 19.70
N ASP A 143 -20.00 6.14 18.58
CA ASP A 143 -20.71 7.07 17.67
C ASP A 143 -22.24 7.05 17.82
N GLY A 144 -22.75 6.38 18.85
CA GLY A 144 -24.18 6.31 19.13
C GLY A 144 -24.99 5.45 18.18
N LYS A 145 -24.34 4.66 17.29
CA LYS A 145 -25.01 3.79 16.30
C LYS A 145 -25.30 2.38 16.83
N GLY A 146 -25.22 2.18 18.13
CA GLY A 146 -25.59 0.93 18.79
C GLY A 146 -24.53 -0.17 18.74
N LEU A 147 -23.32 0.14 18.33
CA LEU A 147 -22.14 -0.70 18.47
C LEU A 147 -21.09 0.06 19.26
N GLU A 148 -21.29 0.14 20.56
CA GLU A 148 -20.36 0.80 21.45
C GLU A 148 -19.38 -0.22 22.03
N TYR A 149 -18.08 0.14 22.02
CA TYR A 149 -17.00 -0.69 22.58
C TYR A 149 -15.85 0.23 22.96
N GLU A 150 -15.11 -0.16 23.98
CA GLU A 150 -13.90 0.54 24.40
C GLU A 150 -12.67 -0.03 23.69
N ILE A 151 -11.83 0.83 23.13
CA ILE A 151 -10.53 0.45 22.57
C ILE A 151 -9.47 0.60 23.66
N VAL A 152 -9.32 -0.42 24.51
CA VAL A 152 -8.42 -0.38 25.68
C VAL A 152 -6.93 -0.38 25.30
N ARG A 153 -6.58 -0.84 24.08
CA ARG A 153 -5.20 -0.85 23.56
C ARG A 153 -4.97 0.21 22.49
N PHE A 154 -5.58 1.38 22.66
CA PHE A 154 -5.57 2.39 21.61
C PHE A 154 -4.14 2.83 21.22
N CYS A 155 -3.28 3.17 22.17
CA CYS A 155 -1.94 3.61 21.84
C CYS A 155 -1.03 2.47 21.32
N GLU A 156 -1.24 1.22 21.76
CA GLU A 156 -0.55 0.08 21.16
C GLU A 156 -0.95 -0.09 19.68
N TYR A 157 -2.23 0.11 19.38
CA TYR A 157 -2.73 0.12 17.99
C TYR A 157 -2.09 1.26 17.17
N VAL A 158 -2.08 2.50 17.70
CA VAL A 158 -1.50 3.66 17.00
C VAL A 158 -0.01 3.47 16.71
N GLN A 159 0.76 2.98 17.68
CA GLN A 159 2.18 2.71 17.53
C GLN A 159 2.44 1.62 16.50
N ARG A 160 1.65 0.55 16.49
CA ARG A 160 1.74 -0.52 15.50
C ARG A 160 1.34 -0.04 14.10
N TYR A 161 0.26 0.75 14.00
CA TYR A 161 -0.16 1.36 12.74
C TYR A 161 0.94 2.26 12.16
N TYR A 162 1.56 3.07 13.01
CA TYR A 162 2.71 3.90 12.64
C TYR A 162 3.88 3.07 12.12
N ALA A 163 4.29 2.05 12.86
CA ALA A 163 5.41 1.19 12.49
C ALA A 163 5.18 0.51 11.14
N VAL A 164 3.98 -0.02 10.90
CA VAL A 164 3.62 -0.66 9.62
C VAL A 164 3.67 0.37 8.48
N LYS A 165 3.12 1.56 8.66
CA LYS A 165 3.18 2.59 7.60
C LYS A 165 4.61 3.01 7.28
N VAL A 166 5.46 3.17 8.28
CA VAL A 166 6.87 3.51 8.09
C VAL A 166 7.61 2.40 7.36
N GLU A 167 7.45 1.15 7.78
CA GLU A 167 8.09 -0.03 7.17
C GLU A 167 7.78 -0.14 5.67
N TYR A 168 6.54 0.14 5.31
CA TYR A 168 6.08 0.01 3.91
C TYR A 168 6.19 1.29 3.09
N GLY A 169 6.63 2.42 3.70
CA GLY A 169 6.73 3.72 3.03
C GLY A 169 5.36 4.30 2.65
N LEU A 170 4.34 4.07 3.47
CA LEU A 170 2.99 4.59 3.26
C LEU A 170 2.87 6.02 3.82
N SER A 171 2.10 6.89 3.15
CA SER A 171 1.88 8.25 3.62
C SER A 171 0.95 8.30 4.84
N PHE A 172 1.10 9.35 5.65
CA PHE A 172 0.20 9.68 6.75
C PHE A 172 -0.80 10.78 6.37
N GLU A 173 -0.95 11.05 5.08
CA GLU A 173 -1.93 12.02 4.60
C GLU A 173 -3.35 11.65 5.07
N GLY A 174 -4.10 12.63 5.55
CA GLY A 174 -5.42 12.42 6.13
C GLY A 174 -5.44 11.87 7.56
N ASN A 175 -4.27 11.55 8.15
CA ASN A 175 -4.18 11.17 9.56
C ASN A 175 -4.05 12.42 10.47
N ASP A 176 -4.65 12.33 11.64
CA ASP A 176 -4.63 13.40 12.64
C ASP A 176 -3.37 13.33 13.50
N ARG A 177 -2.48 14.32 13.38
CA ARG A 177 -1.21 14.39 14.10
C ARG A 177 -1.37 14.26 15.62
N ALA A 178 -2.34 14.95 16.20
CA ALA A 178 -2.53 14.94 17.66
C ALA A 178 -2.86 13.54 18.19
N THR A 179 -3.58 12.73 17.40
CA THR A 179 -3.87 11.33 17.74
C THR A 179 -2.59 10.48 17.85
N PHE A 180 -1.57 10.77 17.06
CA PHE A 180 -0.30 10.06 17.12
C PHE A 180 0.59 10.57 18.25
N GLU A 181 0.67 11.90 18.42
CA GLU A 181 1.47 12.54 19.46
C GLU A 181 1.03 12.12 20.87
N GLN A 182 -0.28 12.00 21.13
CA GLN A 182 -0.80 11.52 22.43
C GLN A 182 -0.37 10.08 22.74
N CYS A 183 -0.02 9.28 21.72
CA CYS A 183 0.49 7.92 21.86
C CYS A 183 2.03 7.81 21.73
N GLY A 184 2.73 8.94 21.76
CA GLY A 184 4.19 9.02 21.78
C GLY A 184 4.85 8.78 20.41
N VAL A 185 4.13 8.94 19.30
CA VAL A 185 4.68 8.86 17.96
C VAL A 185 4.39 10.12 17.15
N GLY A 186 5.39 10.61 16.40
CA GLY A 186 5.24 11.77 15.54
C GLY A 186 5.06 11.38 14.09
N ILE A 187 4.13 12.03 13.39
CA ILE A 187 3.97 11.93 11.94
C ILE A 187 4.28 13.28 11.29
N SER A 188 4.99 13.23 10.16
CA SER A 188 5.35 14.40 9.34
C SER A 188 4.33 14.65 8.24
#